data_90bd10b843cb1f0d73100d17cf7123ff
#
_entry.id   90bd10b843cb1f0d73100d17cf7123ff
#
_cell.length_a   1.000
_cell.length_b   1.000
_cell.length_c   1.000
_cell.angle_alpha   90.00
_cell.angle_beta   90.00
_cell.angle_gamma   90.00
#
_symmetry.space_group_name_H-M   'P 1'
#
loop_
_entity.id
_entity.type
_entity.pdbx_description
1 polymer ?
#
loop_
_entity_poly.entity_id
_entity_poly.type
_entity_poly.pdbx_seq_one_letter_code
_entity_poly.pdbx_strand_id
1 'polypeptide(L)'
;MGSAPSPSRYDAIVIGAGHNGLVTACYLARAGLRVLVLERRHVVGGACVTEETFPGFKVSTAAYVNSLFHTAIVRDLKLAAYGYEVLARDPSSFTPFPDGRSLTMGPDSDLTRREIAKFSARDAERYPQYEAMLERVAAVVEPTLTMAPPDLQKPRLGDLRTLLTLGRSFRRLGEGVGEAVEILTGAARPILDRWFESEELKGTLATDAIIGAMASPSMPGTAYVLFHHVMGEAGGKRGVWAYVRGGMGGLTQALAAAARDLGADVRCEAEVARIIVREGRAVGVALAGGEEYHAPVVVSNADANVTFLRLLDRSELPEAFVADIERISYASASVKINVALTELPDFRALPGTEPGPQHRGTIHICPDQDYIERAYDEAKYGRPSAQPVLECTIPSAVDPTVAPPGRHLMSMFVQYAPYELRHGSWYDERDGFADRCFDLLNEYAPNFKRAVLDRQVLAPPDLERVFNLTGGNIFQGAMTPGQLFAFRPVPGHARYRTPLGGLYLCGSAAHPGGGVMGIPGLNAAREILGRRRLRSSA
;
A
#
# COMPACT_ATOMS: atom_id res chain seq x y z
N MET A 1 10.45 -30.76 41.23
CA MET A 1 11.16 -30.00 40.19
C MET A 1 10.60 -30.44 38.85
N GLY A 2 9.59 -29.76 38.32
CA GLY A 2 9.04 -30.03 37.02
C GLY A 2 10.02 -29.48 35.96
N SER A 3 10.45 -30.36 35.04
CA SER A 3 11.25 -29.95 33.90
C SER A 3 10.47 -28.92 33.09
N ALA A 4 11.04 -27.72 32.93
CA ALA A 4 10.51 -26.74 31.99
C ALA A 4 10.31 -27.40 30.62
N PRO A 5 9.18 -27.19 29.93
CA PRO A 5 8.96 -27.75 28.60
C PRO A 5 10.10 -27.34 27.69
N SER A 6 10.74 -28.29 27.03
CA SER A 6 11.79 -28.03 26.05
C SER A 6 11.26 -27.03 25.01
N PRO A 7 11.95 -25.92 24.72
CA PRO A 7 11.42 -24.93 23.79
C PRO A 7 11.12 -25.58 22.46
N SER A 8 9.89 -25.43 21.99
CA SER A 8 9.47 -26.00 20.70
C SER A 8 10.36 -25.40 19.61
N ARG A 9 11.11 -26.25 18.92
CA ARG A 9 12.05 -25.81 17.88
C ARG A 9 11.29 -25.47 16.61
N TYR A 10 11.21 -24.19 16.27
CA TYR A 10 10.73 -23.70 14.98
C TYR A 10 11.86 -23.69 13.95
N ASP A 11 11.50 -23.80 12.67
CA ASP A 11 12.43 -23.70 11.55
C ASP A 11 12.51 -22.26 11.03
N ALA A 12 11.43 -21.49 11.21
CA ALA A 12 11.36 -20.06 10.90
C ALA A 12 10.47 -19.29 11.88
N ILE A 13 10.86 -18.04 12.17
CA ILE A 13 10.05 -17.08 12.93
C ILE A 13 9.78 -15.88 12.03
N VAL A 14 8.51 -15.46 11.91
CA VAL A 14 8.08 -14.26 11.18
C VAL A 14 7.66 -13.20 12.19
N ILE A 15 8.29 -12.04 12.14
CA ILE A 15 7.98 -10.88 12.98
C ILE A 15 6.94 -10.03 12.26
N GLY A 16 5.73 -9.94 12.81
CA GLY A 16 4.60 -9.19 12.29
C GLY A 16 3.70 -10.00 11.33
N ALA A 17 2.41 -10.07 11.67
CA ALA A 17 1.37 -10.75 10.89
C ALA A 17 0.63 -9.80 9.92
N GLY A 18 1.31 -8.82 9.34
CA GLY A 18 0.82 -8.08 8.18
C GLY A 18 0.71 -8.99 6.95
N HIS A 19 0.02 -8.54 5.89
CA HIS A 19 -0.25 -9.34 4.70
C HIS A 19 1.00 -10.00 4.09
N ASN A 20 2.13 -9.31 4.02
CA ASN A 20 3.38 -9.88 3.49
C ASN A 20 3.99 -10.94 4.43
N GLY A 21 3.95 -10.72 5.74
CA GLY A 21 4.42 -11.70 6.74
C GLY A 21 3.59 -12.97 6.69
N LEU A 22 2.26 -12.86 6.59
CA LEU A 22 1.35 -13.99 6.45
C LEU A 22 1.57 -14.75 5.14
N VAL A 23 1.79 -14.04 4.01
CA VAL A 23 2.16 -14.69 2.73
C VAL A 23 3.46 -15.48 2.89
N THR A 24 4.49 -14.88 3.51
CA THR A 24 5.75 -15.59 3.78
C THR A 24 5.51 -16.85 4.61
N ALA A 25 4.74 -16.73 5.71
CA ALA A 25 4.43 -17.86 6.58
C ALA A 25 3.71 -19.00 5.82
N CYS A 26 2.71 -18.67 4.99
CA CYS A 26 2.01 -19.65 4.16
C CYS A 26 2.97 -20.42 3.25
N TYR A 27 3.85 -19.73 2.52
CA TYR A 27 4.77 -20.40 1.59
C TYR A 27 5.84 -21.21 2.31
N LEU A 28 6.34 -20.77 3.47
CA LEU A 28 7.30 -21.54 4.27
C LEU A 28 6.64 -22.77 4.90
N ALA A 29 5.43 -22.64 5.47
CA ALA A 29 4.69 -23.75 6.05
C ALA A 29 4.30 -24.78 4.98
N ARG A 30 3.82 -24.35 3.80
CA ARG A 30 3.55 -25.22 2.66
C ARG A 30 4.78 -26.02 2.20
N ALA A 31 5.97 -25.47 2.39
CA ALA A 31 7.22 -26.17 2.11
C ALA A 31 7.66 -27.13 3.24
N GLY A 32 6.84 -27.32 4.28
CA GLY A 32 7.07 -28.23 5.39
C GLY A 32 7.90 -27.66 6.54
N LEU A 33 8.12 -26.33 6.60
CA LEU A 33 8.80 -25.71 7.72
C LEU A 33 7.81 -25.46 8.87
N ARG A 34 8.28 -25.64 10.11
CA ARG A 34 7.54 -25.25 11.32
C ARG A 34 7.73 -23.75 11.51
N VAL A 35 6.66 -22.98 11.26
CA VAL A 35 6.68 -21.51 11.23
C VAL A 35 5.95 -20.97 12.45
N LEU A 36 6.59 -20.02 13.16
CA LEU A 36 5.98 -19.18 14.19
C LEU A 36 5.80 -17.76 13.64
N VAL A 37 4.60 -17.21 13.74
CA VAL A 37 4.29 -15.80 13.40
C VAL A 37 3.93 -15.07 14.68
N LEU A 38 4.58 -13.94 14.94
CA LEU A 38 4.42 -13.15 16.15
C LEU A 38 3.90 -11.75 15.78
N GLU A 39 2.71 -11.42 16.25
CA GLU A 39 2.04 -10.15 16.01
C GLU A 39 1.88 -9.41 17.35
N ARG A 40 2.27 -8.12 17.38
CA ARG A 40 2.17 -7.32 18.60
C ARG A 40 0.73 -6.93 18.98
N ARG A 41 -0.15 -6.77 17.97
CA ARG A 41 -1.54 -6.39 18.18
C ARG A 41 -2.39 -7.61 18.54
N HIS A 42 -3.61 -7.37 19.03
CA HIS A 42 -4.60 -8.39 19.31
C HIS A 42 -5.20 -9.03 18.04
N VAL A 43 -4.91 -8.45 16.86
CA VAL A 43 -5.46 -8.84 15.56
C VAL A 43 -4.37 -8.86 14.49
N VAL A 44 -4.43 -9.86 13.60
CA VAL A 44 -3.54 -9.94 12.43
C VAL A 44 -3.94 -8.91 11.37
N GLY A 45 -2.99 -8.54 10.50
CA GLY A 45 -3.25 -7.72 9.31
C GLY A 45 -2.34 -6.49 9.19
N GLY A 46 -1.77 -6.01 10.30
CA GLY A 46 -1.00 -4.76 10.30
C GLY A 46 -1.88 -3.60 9.80
N ALA A 47 -1.44 -2.86 8.79
CA ALA A 47 -2.24 -1.80 8.18
C ALA A 47 -3.40 -2.32 7.29
N CYS A 48 -3.41 -3.61 6.95
CA CYS A 48 -4.48 -4.26 6.20
C CYS A 48 -5.42 -4.99 7.16
N VAL A 49 -6.11 -4.24 8.02
CA VAL A 49 -6.97 -4.72 9.11
C VAL A 49 -8.36 -4.13 8.99
N THR A 50 -9.37 -4.86 9.47
CA THR A 50 -10.72 -4.36 9.70
C THR A 50 -11.05 -4.51 11.17
N GLU A 51 -11.55 -3.44 11.78
CA GLU A 51 -11.88 -3.36 13.21
C GLU A 51 -13.25 -2.73 13.42
N GLU A 52 -13.92 -3.07 14.50
CA GLU A 52 -15.14 -2.39 14.91
C GLU A 52 -14.76 -1.10 15.66
N THR A 53 -14.55 -0.03 14.87
CA THR A 53 -14.19 1.30 15.42
C THR A 53 -15.39 2.05 15.97
N PHE A 54 -16.53 1.88 15.34
CA PHE A 54 -17.84 2.41 15.78
C PHE A 54 -18.78 1.23 15.97
N PRO A 55 -19.74 1.29 16.91
CA PRO A 55 -20.65 0.18 17.18
C PRO A 55 -21.36 -0.32 15.91
N GLY A 56 -21.12 -1.58 15.54
CA GLY A 56 -21.69 -2.24 14.37
C GLY A 56 -21.01 -1.93 13.02
N PHE A 57 -19.98 -1.09 12.98
CA PHE A 57 -19.26 -0.75 11.74
C PHE A 57 -17.94 -1.52 11.64
N LYS A 58 -17.71 -2.18 10.52
CA LYS A 58 -16.46 -2.86 10.17
C LYS A 58 -15.57 -1.93 9.37
N VAL A 59 -14.66 -1.25 10.05
CA VAL A 59 -13.82 -0.21 9.49
C VAL A 59 -12.50 -0.77 9.00
N SER A 60 -12.19 -0.59 7.72
CA SER A 60 -10.82 -0.77 7.19
C SER A 60 -9.96 0.40 7.68
N THR A 61 -9.27 0.18 8.81
CA THR A 61 -8.71 1.27 9.63
C THR A 61 -7.64 2.07 8.89
N ALA A 62 -6.78 1.42 8.09
CA ALA A 62 -5.74 2.10 7.31
C ALA A 62 -5.88 1.79 5.80
N ALA A 63 -5.46 0.62 5.31
CA ALA A 63 -5.69 0.23 3.91
C ALA A 63 -7.19 0.00 3.68
N TYR A 64 -7.74 0.56 2.60
CA TYR A 64 -9.19 0.65 2.40
C TYR A 64 -9.68 0.10 1.05
N VAL A 65 -8.76 -0.14 0.09
CA VAL A 65 -9.05 -0.70 -1.24
C VAL A 65 -8.01 -1.75 -1.63
N ASN A 66 -8.40 -2.65 -2.51
CA ASN A 66 -7.56 -3.73 -3.03
C ASN A 66 -7.50 -3.69 -4.55
N SER A 67 -6.28 -3.66 -5.08
CA SER A 67 -5.99 -3.79 -6.51
C SER A 67 -4.70 -4.56 -6.74
N LEU A 68 -3.68 -4.30 -5.92
CA LEU A 68 -2.31 -4.76 -6.13
C LEU A 68 -2.04 -6.18 -5.61
N PHE A 69 -2.96 -6.80 -4.85
CA PHE A 69 -2.71 -8.12 -4.29
C PHE A 69 -2.62 -9.17 -5.38
N HIS A 70 -1.45 -9.77 -5.51
CA HIS A 70 -1.07 -10.57 -6.66
C HIS A 70 -1.93 -11.83 -6.81
N THR A 71 -2.59 -11.98 -7.96
CA THR A 71 -3.59 -13.02 -8.26
C THR A 71 -3.03 -14.45 -8.15
N ALA A 72 -1.73 -14.64 -8.46
CA ALA A 72 -1.09 -15.94 -8.25
C ALA A 72 -1.06 -16.36 -6.78
N ILE A 73 -0.91 -15.42 -5.82
CA ILE A 73 -0.95 -15.74 -4.39
C ILE A 73 -2.35 -16.20 -3.99
N VAL A 74 -3.39 -15.50 -4.47
CA VAL A 74 -4.80 -15.86 -4.23
C VAL A 74 -5.08 -17.27 -4.69
N ARG A 75 -4.66 -17.60 -5.91
CA ARG A 75 -4.84 -18.93 -6.50
C ARG A 75 -4.02 -19.99 -5.78
N ASP A 76 -2.72 -19.74 -5.57
CA ASP A 76 -1.78 -20.72 -5.00
C ASP A 76 -2.14 -21.09 -3.56
N LEU A 77 -2.65 -20.14 -2.77
CA LEU A 77 -3.06 -20.33 -1.38
C LEU A 77 -4.56 -20.63 -1.25
N LYS A 78 -5.31 -20.67 -2.37
CA LYS A 78 -6.75 -20.93 -2.43
C LYS A 78 -7.55 -20.03 -1.48
N LEU A 79 -7.24 -18.73 -1.44
CA LEU A 79 -7.77 -17.82 -0.43
C LEU A 79 -9.30 -17.70 -0.44
N ALA A 80 -9.95 -17.95 -1.59
CA ALA A 80 -11.41 -18.00 -1.67
C ALA A 80 -12.01 -19.09 -0.75
N ALA A 81 -11.31 -20.21 -0.52
CA ALA A 81 -11.75 -21.26 0.40
C ALA A 81 -11.73 -20.80 1.87
N TYR A 82 -11.00 -19.73 2.17
CA TYR A 82 -10.92 -19.10 3.50
C TYR A 82 -11.73 -17.81 3.60
N GLY A 83 -12.66 -17.58 2.66
CA GLY A 83 -13.58 -16.44 2.70
C GLY A 83 -13.07 -15.15 2.04
N TYR A 84 -11.93 -15.17 1.33
CA TYR A 84 -11.49 -14.01 0.56
C TYR A 84 -12.37 -13.80 -0.67
N GLU A 85 -13.05 -12.68 -0.73
CA GLU A 85 -13.93 -12.29 -1.82
C GLU A 85 -13.67 -10.83 -2.20
N VAL A 86 -13.55 -10.58 -3.52
CA VAL A 86 -13.33 -9.24 -4.07
C VAL A 86 -14.62 -8.72 -4.68
N LEU A 87 -15.02 -7.52 -4.30
CA LEU A 87 -16.19 -6.82 -4.79
C LEU A 87 -15.75 -5.71 -5.75
N ALA A 88 -16.10 -5.85 -7.02
CA ALA A 88 -15.77 -4.87 -8.04
C ALA A 88 -16.47 -3.52 -7.76
N ARG A 89 -15.78 -2.43 -8.12
CA ARG A 89 -16.32 -1.08 -8.10
C ARG A 89 -16.64 -0.65 -9.54
N ASP A 90 -17.86 -0.22 -9.75
CA ASP A 90 -18.30 0.33 -11.02
C ASP A 90 -19.27 1.49 -10.74
N PRO A 91 -18.85 2.72 -11.08
CA PRO A 91 -17.58 3.15 -11.71
C PRO A 91 -16.36 3.02 -10.78
N SER A 92 -15.14 3.17 -11.34
CA SER A 92 -13.89 3.17 -10.59
C SER A 92 -13.69 4.46 -9.81
N SER A 93 -14.06 5.60 -10.42
CA SER A 93 -13.92 6.94 -9.81
C SER A 93 -15.06 7.88 -10.18
N PHE A 94 -15.24 8.87 -9.32
CA PHE A 94 -16.15 10.00 -9.48
C PHE A 94 -15.46 11.27 -8.98
N THR A 95 -15.30 12.26 -9.85
CA THR A 95 -14.71 13.56 -9.52
C THR A 95 -15.76 14.64 -9.73
N PRO A 96 -16.38 15.19 -8.67
CA PRO A 96 -17.24 16.36 -8.76
C PRO A 96 -16.40 17.63 -8.87
N PHE A 97 -16.85 18.60 -9.67
CA PHE A 97 -16.20 19.90 -9.82
C PHE A 97 -17.01 21.02 -9.21
N PRO A 98 -16.36 22.18 -8.86
CA PRO A 98 -17.03 23.31 -8.22
C PRO A 98 -18.16 23.91 -9.07
N ASP A 99 -18.09 23.77 -10.39
CA ASP A 99 -19.09 24.30 -11.35
C ASP A 99 -20.31 23.39 -11.52
N GLY A 100 -20.40 22.29 -10.77
CA GLY A 100 -21.50 21.32 -10.81
C GLY A 100 -21.37 20.23 -11.88
N ARG A 101 -20.31 20.24 -12.70
CA ARG A 101 -19.97 19.10 -13.58
C ARG A 101 -19.34 17.97 -12.78
N SER A 102 -19.27 16.80 -13.38
CA SER A 102 -18.52 15.65 -12.83
C SER A 102 -17.87 14.83 -13.92
N LEU A 103 -16.78 14.16 -13.56
CA LEU A 103 -16.11 13.16 -14.38
C LEU A 103 -16.26 11.80 -13.70
N THR A 104 -16.90 10.85 -14.38
CA THR A 104 -17.06 9.47 -13.94
C THR A 104 -16.24 8.56 -14.84
N MET A 105 -15.32 7.77 -14.26
CA MET A 105 -14.47 6.86 -15.01
C MET A 105 -14.63 5.43 -14.47
N GLY A 106 -14.54 4.44 -15.36
CA GLY A 106 -14.75 3.06 -14.94
C GLY A 106 -14.31 2.04 -15.99
N PRO A 107 -14.63 0.75 -15.74
CA PRO A 107 -14.26 -0.32 -16.63
C PRO A 107 -15.01 -0.32 -17.98
N ASP A 108 -16.08 0.46 -18.10
CA ASP A 108 -16.76 0.74 -19.38
C ASP A 108 -16.02 1.86 -20.12
N SER A 109 -15.25 1.48 -21.15
CA SER A 109 -14.44 2.41 -21.94
C SER A 109 -15.31 3.42 -22.72
N ASP A 110 -16.51 3.03 -23.16
CA ASP A 110 -17.42 3.94 -23.88
C ASP A 110 -18.04 4.97 -22.93
N LEU A 111 -18.39 4.57 -21.72
CA LEU A 111 -18.79 5.50 -20.66
C LEU A 111 -17.67 6.49 -20.37
N THR A 112 -16.46 5.99 -20.08
CA THR A 112 -15.29 6.81 -19.77
C THR A 112 -14.99 7.83 -20.88
N ARG A 113 -15.03 7.41 -22.13
CA ARG A 113 -14.85 8.33 -23.28
C ARG A 113 -15.93 9.40 -23.36
N ARG A 114 -17.20 9.06 -23.16
CA ARG A 114 -18.31 10.03 -23.14
C ARG A 114 -18.17 11.04 -22.00
N GLU A 115 -17.74 10.59 -20.84
CA GLU A 115 -17.51 11.43 -19.67
C GLU A 115 -16.37 12.43 -19.90
N ILE A 116 -15.23 11.95 -20.43
CA ILE A 116 -14.08 12.81 -20.81
C ILE A 116 -14.48 13.82 -21.89
N ALA A 117 -15.29 13.40 -22.86
CA ALA A 117 -15.74 14.29 -23.94
C ALA A 117 -16.57 15.50 -23.48
N LYS A 118 -17.13 15.48 -22.27
CA LYS A 118 -17.79 16.64 -21.64
C LYS A 118 -16.80 17.81 -21.41
N PHE A 119 -15.52 17.52 -21.29
CA PHE A 119 -14.44 18.47 -21.00
C PHE A 119 -13.57 18.72 -22.23
N SER A 120 -13.17 17.66 -22.95
CA SER A 120 -12.42 17.74 -24.20
C SER A 120 -12.68 16.53 -25.09
N ALA A 121 -13.17 16.80 -26.30
CA ALA A 121 -13.33 15.76 -27.33
C ALA A 121 -11.97 15.16 -27.74
N ARG A 122 -10.92 15.99 -27.80
CA ARG A 122 -9.55 15.55 -28.09
C ARG A 122 -9.01 14.60 -27.03
N ASP A 123 -9.23 14.90 -25.74
CA ASP A 123 -8.78 14.03 -24.66
C ASP A 123 -9.51 12.69 -24.67
N ALA A 124 -10.81 12.69 -25.00
CA ALA A 124 -11.59 11.46 -25.16
C ALA A 124 -11.07 10.54 -26.29
N GLU A 125 -10.50 11.12 -27.36
CA GLU A 125 -9.86 10.37 -28.44
C GLU A 125 -8.46 9.87 -28.05
N ARG A 126 -7.74 10.62 -27.22
CA ARG A 126 -6.37 10.29 -26.80
C ARG A 126 -6.30 9.34 -25.63
N TYR A 127 -7.30 9.32 -24.77
CA TYR A 127 -7.30 8.53 -23.53
C TYR A 127 -7.03 7.04 -23.77
N PRO A 128 -7.66 6.35 -24.77
CA PRO A 128 -7.33 4.95 -25.03
C PRO A 128 -5.88 4.72 -25.49
N GLN A 129 -5.26 5.71 -26.14
CA GLN A 129 -3.86 5.64 -26.56
C GLN A 129 -2.91 5.78 -25.36
N TYR A 130 -3.27 6.64 -24.40
CA TYR A 130 -2.58 6.77 -23.13
C TYR A 130 -2.64 5.47 -22.31
N GLU A 131 -3.83 4.86 -22.17
CA GLU A 131 -3.98 3.55 -21.52
C GLU A 131 -3.12 2.47 -22.20
N ALA A 132 -3.17 2.39 -23.52
CA ALA A 132 -2.37 1.44 -24.30
C ALA A 132 -0.85 1.65 -24.12
N MET A 133 -0.41 2.89 -23.96
CA MET A 133 0.99 3.21 -23.63
C MET A 133 1.36 2.68 -22.24
N LEU A 134 0.54 2.92 -21.21
CA LEU A 134 0.75 2.38 -19.87
C LEU A 134 0.77 0.85 -19.84
N GLU A 135 -0.14 0.19 -20.59
CA GLU A 135 -0.18 -1.27 -20.70
C GLU A 135 1.09 -1.85 -21.32
N ARG A 136 1.63 -1.21 -22.39
CA ARG A 136 2.90 -1.64 -22.99
C ARG A 136 4.06 -1.57 -22.00
N VAL A 137 4.13 -0.52 -21.19
CA VAL A 137 5.16 -0.38 -20.15
C VAL A 137 4.94 -1.41 -19.04
N ALA A 138 3.69 -1.61 -18.60
CA ALA A 138 3.34 -2.59 -17.59
C ALA A 138 3.75 -4.02 -17.98
N ALA A 139 3.54 -4.42 -19.22
CA ALA A 139 3.95 -5.75 -19.73
C ALA A 139 5.46 -6.04 -19.57
N VAL A 140 6.29 -5.00 -19.52
CA VAL A 140 7.74 -5.12 -19.32
C VAL A 140 8.12 -5.02 -17.84
N VAL A 141 7.41 -4.20 -17.06
CA VAL A 141 7.75 -3.90 -15.65
C VAL A 141 7.17 -4.94 -14.70
N GLU A 142 5.91 -5.38 -14.87
CA GLU A 142 5.26 -6.33 -13.94
C GLU A 142 6.05 -7.62 -13.68
N PRO A 143 6.68 -8.26 -14.70
CA PRO A 143 7.51 -9.44 -14.43
C PRO A 143 8.67 -9.16 -13.47
N THR A 144 9.12 -7.89 -13.37
CA THR A 144 10.20 -7.51 -12.45
C THR A 144 9.76 -7.52 -10.99
N LEU A 145 8.47 -7.35 -10.71
CA LEU A 145 7.94 -7.31 -9.35
C LEU A 145 8.15 -8.65 -8.61
N THR A 146 8.03 -9.77 -9.33
CA THR A 146 8.14 -11.11 -8.76
C THR A 146 9.54 -11.72 -8.88
N MET A 147 10.56 -10.94 -9.23
CA MET A 147 11.95 -11.35 -9.32
C MET A 147 12.79 -10.75 -8.20
N ALA A 148 13.86 -11.42 -7.80
CA ALA A 148 14.86 -10.80 -6.95
C ALA A 148 15.68 -9.79 -7.78
N PRO A 149 15.80 -8.53 -7.36
CA PRO A 149 16.61 -7.54 -8.08
C PRO A 149 18.06 -7.98 -8.20
N PRO A 150 18.75 -7.62 -9.31
CA PRO A 150 20.18 -7.88 -9.44
C PRO A 150 20.97 -7.04 -8.44
N ASP A 151 22.06 -7.62 -7.92
CA ASP A 151 23.04 -6.85 -7.15
C ASP A 151 23.90 -6.01 -8.11
N LEU A 152 23.74 -4.69 -8.06
CA LEU A 152 24.46 -3.76 -8.93
C LEU A 152 25.85 -3.40 -8.39
N GLN A 153 26.10 -3.61 -7.08
CA GLN A 153 27.39 -3.31 -6.45
C GLN A 153 28.39 -4.47 -6.62
N LYS A 154 27.91 -5.71 -6.47
CA LYS A 154 28.73 -6.93 -6.57
C LYS A 154 28.04 -7.97 -7.46
N PRO A 155 27.89 -7.70 -8.77
CA PRO A 155 27.10 -8.54 -9.66
C PRO A 155 27.72 -9.94 -9.83
N ARG A 156 26.91 -10.97 -9.66
CA ARG A 156 27.24 -12.36 -9.96
C ARG A 156 26.80 -12.71 -11.38
N LEU A 157 27.24 -13.83 -11.92
CA LEU A 157 26.82 -14.31 -13.27
C LEU A 157 25.29 -14.35 -13.44
N GLY A 158 24.55 -14.69 -12.37
CA GLY A 158 23.09 -14.68 -12.36
C GLY A 158 22.51 -13.26 -12.52
N ASP A 159 23.14 -12.27 -11.91
CA ASP A 159 22.72 -10.86 -11.98
C ASP A 159 22.95 -10.30 -13.38
N LEU A 160 24.09 -10.64 -14.01
CA LEU A 160 24.37 -10.26 -15.41
C LEU A 160 23.33 -10.84 -16.38
N ARG A 161 22.93 -12.11 -16.18
CA ARG A 161 21.84 -12.72 -16.98
C ARG A 161 20.51 -12.00 -16.77
N THR A 162 20.21 -11.62 -15.54
CA THR A 162 19.00 -10.84 -15.21
C THR A 162 19.02 -9.49 -15.89
N LEU A 163 20.14 -8.76 -15.83
CA LEU A 163 20.32 -7.46 -16.51
C LEU A 163 20.17 -7.59 -18.04
N LEU A 164 20.76 -8.62 -18.64
CA LEU A 164 20.60 -8.89 -20.07
C LEU A 164 19.14 -9.21 -20.45
N THR A 165 18.42 -9.94 -19.60
CA THR A 165 17.01 -10.25 -19.82
C THR A 165 16.17 -8.99 -19.73
N LEU A 166 16.39 -8.14 -18.73
CA LEU A 166 15.74 -6.84 -18.58
C LEU A 166 16.02 -5.95 -19.80
N GLY A 167 17.29 -5.81 -20.18
CA GLY A 167 17.68 -5.03 -21.36
C GLY A 167 16.98 -5.51 -22.65
N ARG A 168 16.84 -6.84 -22.84
CA ARG A 168 16.08 -7.39 -23.97
C ARG A 168 14.58 -7.08 -23.88
N SER A 169 14.01 -7.13 -22.69
CA SER A 169 12.58 -6.82 -22.47
C SER A 169 12.31 -5.35 -22.77
N PHE A 170 13.13 -4.44 -22.27
CA PHE A 170 13.03 -3.00 -22.57
C PHE A 170 13.23 -2.73 -24.07
N ARG A 171 14.19 -3.40 -24.74
CA ARG A 171 14.39 -3.24 -26.18
C ARG A 171 13.17 -3.63 -27.02
N ARG A 172 12.27 -4.49 -26.52
CA ARG A 172 11.01 -4.84 -27.21
C ARG A 172 10.03 -3.67 -27.27
N LEU A 173 10.18 -2.65 -26.45
CA LEU A 173 9.38 -1.43 -26.48
C LEU A 173 9.70 -0.56 -27.72
N GLY A 174 10.85 -0.80 -28.40
CA GLY A 174 11.24 -0.01 -29.56
C GLY A 174 11.35 1.47 -29.23
N GLU A 175 10.60 2.30 -29.95
CA GLU A 175 10.53 3.76 -29.71
C GLU A 175 9.90 4.10 -28.33
N GLY A 176 9.11 3.22 -27.75
CA GLY A 176 8.52 3.40 -26.41
C GLY A 176 9.49 3.29 -25.22
N VAL A 177 10.81 3.02 -25.46
CA VAL A 177 11.82 2.99 -24.38
C VAL A 177 11.92 4.34 -23.67
N GLY A 178 11.87 5.45 -24.41
CA GLY A 178 11.89 6.80 -23.83
C GLY A 178 10.72 7.06 -22.89
N GLU A 179 9.50 6.69 -23.33
CA GLU A 179 8.28 6.78 -22.51
C GLU A 179 8.38 5.93 -21.25
N ALA A 180 8.89 4.69 -21.35
CA ALA A 180 9.07 3.83 -20.21
C ALA A 180 10.07 4.40 -19.19
N VAL A 181 11.20 4.97 -19.63
CA VAL A 181 12.16 5.63 -18.74
C VAL A 181 11.52 6.83 -18.06
N GLU A 182 10.76 7.66 -18.79
CA GLU A 182 10.08 8.82 -18.25
C GLU A 182 9.03 8.41 -17.19
N ILE A 183 8.24 7.36 -17.44
CA ILE A 183 7.28 6.82 -16.47
C ILE A 183 7.99 6.30 -15.23
N LEU A 184 9.12 5.63 -15.36
CA LEU A 184 9.84 5.03 -14.23
C LEU A 184 10.60 6.04 -13.38
N THR A 185 10.97 7.20 -13.93
CA THR A 185 11.86 8.15 -13.24
C THR A 185 11.36 9.59 -13.22
N GLY A 186 10.46 9.94 -14.11
CA GLY A 186 9.99 11.31 -14.34
C GLY A 186 8.89 11.77 -13.40
N ALA A 187 8.39 12.95 -13.69
CA ALA A 187 7.25 13.57 -13.01
C ALA A 187 5.95 13.28 -13.78
N ALA A 188 4.83 13.15 -13.04
CA ALA A 188 3.53 12.85 -13.65
C ALA A 188 2.98 14.01 -14.48
N ARG A 189 3.10 15.25 -13.97
CA ARG A 189 2.53 16.46 -14.60
C ARG A 189 2.98 16.64 -16.06
N PRO A 190 4.28 16.64 -16.41
CA PRO A 190 4.72 16.78 -17.81
C PRO A 190 4.17 15.69 -18.74
N ILE A 191 3.98 14.48 -18.23
CA ILE A 191 3.38 13.38 -19.00
C ILE A 191 1.91 13.68 -19.26
N LEU A 192 1.15 14.04 -18.23
CA LEU A 192 -0.27 14.37 -18.35
C LEU A 192 -0.51 15.57 -19.24
N ASP A 193 0.30 16.64 -19.13
CA ASP A 193 0.23 17.84 -19.96
C ASP A 193 0.51 17.55 -21.46
N ARG A 194 1.38 16.59 -21.75
CA ARG A 194 1.63 16.16 -23.14
C ARG A 194 0.47 15.36 -23.72
N TRP A 195 -0.22 14.60 -22.89
CA TRP A 195 -1.33 13.74 -23.34
C TRP A 195 -2.65 14.48 -23.44
N PHE A 196 -2.97 15.35 -22.47
CA PHE A 196 -4.29 15.92 -22.25
C PHE A 196 -4.26 17.46 -22.16
N GLU A 197 -5.41 18.08 -22.50
CA GLU A 197 -5.56 19.53 -22.40
C GLU A 197 -6.52 19.96 -21.28
N SER A 198 -7.51 19.10 -20.91
CA SER A 198 -8.46 19.45 -19.84
C SER A 198 -7.85 19.27 -18.45
N GLU A 199 -7.94 20.31 -17.62
CA GLU A 199 -7.43 20.26 -16.24
C GLU A 199 -8.21 19.27 -15.38
N GLU A 200 -9.50 19.11 -15.65
CA GLU A 200 -10.37 18.18 -14.93
C GLU A 200 -9.89 16.72 -15.06
N LEU A 201 -9.54 16.29 -16.26
CA LEU A 201 -8.98 14.95 -16.47
C LEU A 201 -7.58 14.83 -15.87
N LYS A 202 -6.72 15.83 -16.11
CA LYS A 202 -5.35 15.82 -15.58
C LYS A 202 -5.32 15.83 -14.06
N GLY A 203 -6.16 16.64 -13.41
CA GLY A 203 -6.30 16.69 -11.95
C GLY A 203 -6.75 15.33 -11.39
N THR A 204 -7.79 14.73 -12.01
CA THR A 204 -8.29 13.41 -11.61
C THR A 204 -7.19 12.33 -11.71
N LEU A 205 -6.44 12.27 -12.82
CA LEU A 205 -5.37 11.28 -12.99
C LEU A 205 -4.15 11.56 -12.10
N ALA A 206 -3.86 12.83 -11.81
CA ALA A 206 -2.73 13.22 -10.97
C ALA A 206 -2.90 12.81 -9.50
N THR A 207 -4.11 12.52 -9.03
CA THR A 207 -4.32 12.00 -7.67
C THR A 207 -3.59 10.68 -7.46
N ASP A 208 -3.58 9.78 -8.45
CA ASP A 208 -2.84 8.50 -8.38
C ASP A 208 -1.32 8.69 -8.29
N ALA A 209 -0.79 9.83 -8.76
CA ALA A 209 0.64 10.13 -8.72
C ALA A 209 1.17 10.52 -7.34
N ILE A 210 0.29 10.84 -6.41
CA ILE A 210 0.67 11.39 -5.10
C ILE A 210 0.31 10.48 -3.92
N ILE A 211 -0.48 9.43 -4.11
CA ILE A 211 -0.94 8.55 -3.03
C ILE A 211 0.23 8.13 -2.14
N GLY A 212 0.17 8.51 -0.86
CA GLY A 212 1.17 8.17 0.14
C GLY A 212 2.55 8.82 -0.05
N ALA A 213 2.73 9.68 -1.04
CA ALA A 213 3.99 10.35 -1.32
C ALA A 213 4.00 11.78 -0.77
N MET A 214 5.09 12.19 -0.15
CA MET A 214 5.38 13.60 0.16
C MET A 214 5.99 14.26 -1.09
N ALA A 215 5.18 14.38 -2.15
CA ALA A 215 5.61 14.89 -3.44
C ALA A 215 4.44 15.51 -4.21
N SER A 216 4.69 16.56 -5.01
CA SER A 216 3.74 17.09 -5.97
C SER A 216 3.84 16.39 -7.32
N PRO A 217 2.83 16.45 -8.20
CA PRO A 217 2.87 15.84 -9.54
C PRO A 217 4.02 16.32 -10.43
N SER A 218 4.63 17.48 -10.11
CA SER A 218 5.79 18.04 -10.80
C SER A 218 7.13 17.45 -10.36
N MET A 219 7.15 16.61 -9.33
CA MET A 219 8.39 16.03 -8.78
C MET A 219 8.77 14.71 -9.47
N PRO A 220 10.08 14.46 -9.74
CA PRO A 220 10.55 13.19 -10.26
C PRO A 220 10.14 12.00 -9.39
N GLY A 221 9.78 10.88 -10.02
CA GLY A 221 9.30 9.66 -9.38
C GLY A 221 7.78 9.59 -9.22
N THR A 222 7.03 10.68 -9.34
CA THR A 222 5.57 10.66 -9.23
C THR A 222 4.89 9.99 -10.41
N ALA A 223 5.51 9.99 -11.58
CA ALA A 223 5.05 9.19 -12.71
C ALA A 223 5.09 7.68 -12.42
N TYR A 224 6.08 7.21 -11.65
CA TYR A 224 6.12 5.83 -11.20
C TYR A 224 5.00 5.51 -10.20
N VAL A 225 4.69 6.43 -9.28
CA VAL A 225 3.60 6.25 -8.31
C VAL A 225 2.26 6.11 -9.04
N LEU A 226 1.95 6.99 -10.01
CA LEU A 226 0.78 6.88 -10.89
C LEU A 226 0.76 5.52 -11.60
N PHE A 227 1.85 5.15 -12.24
CA PHE A 227 1.97 3.90 -12.99
C PHE A 227 1.82 2.66 -12.08
N HIS A 228 2.34 2.73 -10.85
CA HIS A 228 2.23 1.66 -9.85
C HIS A 228 0.77 1.33 -9.54
N HIS A 229 -0.09 2.35 -9.42
CA HIS A 229 -1.51 2.16 -9.16
C HIS A 229 -2.28 1.59 -10.36
N VAL A 230 -1.81 1.84 -11.59
CA VAL A 230 -2.37 1.27 -12.83
C VAL A 230 -2.00 -0.21 -13.02
N MET A 231 -0.90 -0.69 -12.43
CA MET A 231 -0.49 -2.10 -12.54
C MET A 231 -1.38 -3.08 -11.75
N GLY A 232 -2.28 -2.59 -10.90
CA GLY A 232 -3.18 -3.45 -10.13
C GLY A 232 -4.22 -4.16 -10.99
N GLU A 233 -4.73 -5.29 -10.50
CA GLU A 233 -5.79 -6.07 -11.14
C GLU A 233 -6.85 -6.47 -10.11
N ALA A 234 -8.11 -6.27 -10.46
CA ALA A 234 -9.24 -6.76 -9.68
C ALA A 234 -10.32 -7.32 -10.61
N GLY A 235 -10.86 -8.50 -10.27
CA GLY A 235 -11.89 -9.15 -11.07
C GLY A 235 -11.48 -9.49 -12.51
N GLY A 236 -10.19 -9.71 -12.77
CA GLY A 236 -9.66 -10.03 -14.10
C GLY A 236 -9.46 -8.81 -15.01
N LYS A 237 -9.60 -7.59 -14.48
CA LYS A 237 -9.34 -6.34 -15.23
C LYS A 237 -8.20 -5.56 -14.57
N ARG A 238 -7.23 -5.10 -15.39
CA ARG A 238 -6.12 -4.26 -14.95
C ARG A 238 -6.59 -2.82 -14.70
N GLY A 239 -5.91 -2.11 -13.78
CA GLY A 239 -6.21 -0.73 -13.40
C GLY A 239 -7.52 -0.58 -12.61
N VAL A 240 -8.18 -1.67 -12.26
CA VAL A 240 -9.43 -1.65 -11.49
C VAL A 240 -9.14 -1.90 -10.02
N TRP A 241 -9.72 -1.04 -9.17
CA TRP A 241 -9.69 -1.17 -7.72
C TRP A 241 -10.99 -1.78 -7.21
N ALA A 242 -10.93 -2.52 -6.12
CA ALA A 242 -12.06 -3.24 -5.57
C ALA A 242 -12.10 -3.13 -4.05
N TYR A 243 -13.21 -3.53 -3.46
CA TYR A 243 -13.30 -3.77 -2.02
C TYR A 243 -13.11 -5.26 -1.72
N VAL A 244 -12.69 -5.56 -0.50
CA VAL A 244 -12.75 -6.91 0.06
C VAL A 244 -14.01 -7.01 0.90
N ARG A 245 -14.79 -8.07 0.74
CA ARG A 245 -16.01 -8.29 1.51
C ARG A 245 -15.71 -8.30 3.01
N GLY A 246 -16.47 -7.52 3.78
CA GLY A 246 -16.24 -7.32 5.20
C GLY A 246 -15.05 -6.43 5.54
N GLY A 247 -14.48 -5.72 4.54
CA GLY A 247 -13.33 -4.83 4.67
C GLY A 247 -11.98 -5.51 4.40
N MET A 248 -10.93 -4.72 4.34
CA MET A 248 -9.57 -5.16 3.95
C MET A 248 -9.01 -6.27 4.87
N GLY A 249 -9.43 -6.33 6.13
CA GLY A 249 -9.08 -7.40 7.05
C GLY A 249 -9.53 -8.79 6.57
N GLY A 250 -10.55 -8.90 5.71
CA GLY A 250 -10.97 -10.16 5.11
C GLY A 250 -9.83 -10.86 4.37
N LEU A 251 -8.97 -10.11 3.67
CA LEU A 251 -7.76 -10.65 3.04
C LEU A 251 -6.79 -11.26 4.05
N THR A 252 -6.48 -10.52 5.12
CA THR A 252 -5.47 -10.97 6.09
C THR A 252 -5.99 -12.06 7.02
N GLN A 253 -7.28 -12.09 7.31
CA GLN A 253 -7.92 -13.20 8.01
C GLN A 253 -7.89 -14.48 7.16
N ALA A 254 -8.18 -14.40 5.86
CA ALA A 254 -8.05 -15.52 4.94
C ALA A 254 -6.60 -16.04 4.85
N LEU A 255 -5.61 -15.14 4.79
CA LEU A 255 -4.19 -15.51 4.83
C LEU A 255 -3.80 -16.18 6.16
N ALA A 256 -4.27 -15.66 7.29
CA ALA A 256 -3.99 -16.24 8.60
C ALA A 256 -4.65 -17.62 8.77
N ALA A 257 -5.87 -17.80 8.26
CA ALA A 257 -6.54 -19.10 8.24
C ALA A 257 -5.77 -20.10 7.37
N ALA A 258 -5.37 -19.71 6.17
CA ALA A 258 -4.54 -20.54 5.29
C ALA A 258 -3.18 -20.90 5.94
N ALA A 259 -2.53 -19.94 6.62
CA ALA A 259 -1.27 -20.18 7.32
C ALA A 259 -1.42 -21.23 8.43
N ARG A 260 -2.50 -21.12 9.24
CA ARG A 260 -2.79 -22.09 10.31
C ARG A 260 -3.13 -23.48 9.76
N ASP A 261 -3.91 -23.55 8.69
CA ASP A 261 -4.25 -24.81 8.01
C ASP A 261 -3.01 -25.50 7.44
N LEU A 262 -2.02 -24.72 7.00
CA LEU A 262 -0.71 -25.22 6.57
C LEU A 262 0.25 -25.56 7.73
N GLY A 263 -0.20 -25.39 9.00
CA GLY A 263 0.56 -25.76 10.20
C GLY A 263 1.42 -24.64 10.80
N ALA A 264 1.25 -23.38 10.38
CA ALA A 264 1.91 -22.26 11.03
C ALA A 264 1.24 -21.91 12.38
N ASP A 265 2.06 -21.63 13.41
CA ASP A 265 1.60 -21.10 14.71
C ASP A 265 1.54 -19.57 14.61
N VAL A 266 0.34 -18.99 14.65
CA VAL A 266 0.12 -17.53 14.53
C VAL A 266 -0.38 -16.98 15.86
N ARG A 267 0.43 -16.18 16.53
CA ARG A 267 0.19 -15.60 17.85
C ARG A 267 0.06 -14.09 17.76
N CYS A 268 -1.05 -13.58 18.27
CA CYS A 268 -1.27 -12.16 18.56
C CYS A 268 -0.83 -11.82 19.98
N GLU A 269 -0.76 -10.52 20.32
CA GLU A 269 -0.32 -9.99 21.62
C GLU A 269 1.09 -10.51 22.00
N ALA A 270 1.93 -10.72 20.99
CA ALA A 270 3.27 -11.27 21.09
C ALA A 270 4.29 -10.29 20.48
N GLU A 271 4.51 -9.16 21.17
CA GLU A 271 5.41 -8.12 20.71
C GLU A 271 6.87 -8.57 20.79
N VAL A 272 7.54 -8.59 19.66
CA VAL A 272 8.98 -8.84 19.57
C VAL A 272 9.71 -7.56 19.97
N ALA A 273 10.48 -7.63 21.07
CA ALA A 273 11.29 -6.52 21.57
C ALA A 273 12.70 -6.50 20.96
N ARG A 274 13.27 -7.66 20.65
CA ARG A 274 14.59 -7.74 20.01
C ARG A 274 14.79 -9.02 19.21
N ILE A 275 15.68 -8.95 18.22
CA ILE A 275 16.21 -10.11 17.50
C ILE A 275 17.47 -10.59 18.23
N ILE A 276 17.54 -11.89 18.51
CA ILE A 276 18.69 -12.50 19.19
C ILE A 276 19.76 -12.83 18.16
N VAL A 277 20.96 -12.26 18.32
CA VAL A 277 22.11 -12.48 17.45
C VAL A 277 23.18 -13.26 18.19
N ARG A 278 23.79 -14.23 17.51
CA ARG A 278 24.98 -14.96 17.97
C ARG A 278 25.94 -15.17 16.81
N GLU A 279 27.17 -14.77 16.96
CA GLU A 279 28.23 -14.96 15.94
C GLU A 279 27.83 -14.45 14.56
N GLY A 280 27.27 -13.23 14.48
CA GLY A 280 26.83 -12.58 13.23
C GLY A 280 25.60 -13.23 12.57
N ARG A 281 24.81 -14.01 13.33
CA ARG A 281 23.59 -14.67 12.84
C ARG A 281 22.41 -14.39 13.76
N ALA A 282 21.25 -14.12 13.17
CA ALA A 282 20.00 -14.16 13.88
C ALA A 282 19.64 -15.63 14.21
N VAL A 283 19.38 -15.90 15.48
CA VAL A 283 19.09 -17.25 16.01
C VAL A 283 17.74 -17.33 16.71
N GLY A 284 16.99 -16.24 16.78
CA GLY A 284 15.69 -16.18 17.42
C GLY A 284 15.25 -14.75 17.72
N VAL A 285 14.22 -14.63 18.53
CA VAL A 285 13.64 -13.37 19.00
C VAL A 285 13.33 -13.46 20.49
N ALA A 286 13.34 -12.30 21.18
CA ALA A 286 12.81 -12.14 22.53
C ALA A 286 11.58 -11.24 22.49
N LEU A 287 10.51 -11.63 23.18
CA LEU A 287 9.30 -10.84 23.36
C LEU A 287 9.50 -9.77 24.44
N ALA A 288 8.65 -8.76 24.42
CA ALA A 288 8.59 -7.73 25.46
C ALA A 288 8.30 -8.33 26.86
N GLY A 289 7.58 -9.45 26.93
CA GLY A 289 7.34 -10.23 28.16
C GLY A 289 8.53 -11.05 28.66
N GLY A 290 9.65 -11.10 27.93
CA GLY A 290 10.87 -11.82 28.28
C GLY A 290 10.94 -13.26 27.74
N GLU A 291 9.91 -13.77 27.10
CA GLU A 291 9.95 -15.08 26.43
C GLU A 291 10.89 -15.06 25.23
N GLU A 292 11.64 -16.15 25.02
CA GLU A 292 12.53 -16.31 23.87
C GLU A 292 12.08 -17.47 22.97
N TYR A 293 12.11 -17.23 21.66
CA TYR A 293 11.89 -18.24 20.64
C TYR A 293 13.09 -18.33 19.71
N HIS A 294 13.52 -19.57 19.42
CA HIS A 294 14.72 -19.81 18.62
C HIS A 294 14.38 -20.49 17.29
N ALA A 295 14.98 -19.98 16.21
CA ALA A 295 14.91 -20.57 14.87
C ALA A 295 16.14 -20.15 14.05
N PRO A 296 16.60 -21.01 13.11
CA PRO A 296 17.71 -20.68 12.22
C PRO A 296 17.37 -19.62 11.16
N VAL A 297 16.07 -19.33 10.96
CA VAL A 297 15.55 -18.31 10.04
C VAL A 297 14.64 -17.35 10.81
N VAL A 298 14.96 -16.06 10.77
CA VAL A 298 14.12 -14.96 11.27
C VAL A 298 13.76 -14.08 10.10
N VAL A 299 12.48 -13.77 9.94
CA VAL A 299 11.97 -12.97 8.82
C VAL A 299 11.21 -11.77 9.39
N SER A 300 11.66 -10.56 9.11
CA SER A 300 10.97 -9.36 9.58
C SER A 300 10.02 -8.82 8.50
N ASN A 301 8.76 -8.60 8.91
CA ASN A 301 7.75 -7.90 8.14
C ASN A 301 7.63 -6.42 8.57
N ALA A 302 8.36 -6.00 9.59
CA ALA A 302 8.51 -4.60 9.95
C ALA A 302 9.37 -3.86 8.91
N ASP A 303 9.28 -2.54 8.88
CA ASP A 303 10.13 -1.76 7.99
C ASP A 303 11.61 -1.81 8.38
N ALA A 304 12.48 -1.23 7.53
CA ALA A 304 13.91 -1.32 7.73
C ALA A 304 14.40 -0.54 8.98
N ASN A 305 13.77 0.61 9.30
CA ASN A 305 14.09 1.39 10.49
C ASN A 305 13.79 0.56 11.75
N VAL A 306 12.58 0.03 11.85
CA VAL A 306 12.16 -0.81 12.98
C VAL A 306 13.06 -2.04 13.09
N THR A 307 13.28 -2.75 12.00
CA THR A 307 14.05 -3.99 11.99
C THR A 307 15.51 -3.79 12.45
N PHE A 308 16.19 -2.77 11.90
CA PHE A 308 17.63 -2.62 12.08
C PHE A 308 18.02 -1.61 13.17
N LEU A 309 17.17 -0.64 13.48
CA LEU A 309 17.50 0.41 14.46
C LEU A 309 16.74 0.28 15.78
N ARG A 310 15.67 -0.56 15.83
CA ARG A 310 14.90 -0.76 17.08
C ARG A 310 14.97 -2.20 17.59
N LEU A 311 14.97 -3.22 16.71
CA LEU A 311 14.98 -4.64 17.11
C LEU A 311 16.38 -5.25 17.19
N LEU A 312 17.42 -4.53 16.79
CA LEU A 312 18.83 -4.97 16.82
C LEU A 312 19.70 -3.94 17.55
N ASP A 313 20.77 -4.42 18.17
CA ASP A 313 21.83 -3.54 18.59
C ASP A 313 22.64 -3.08 17.35
N ARG A 314 22.96 -1.80 17.29
CA ARG A 314 23.74 -1.23 16.18
C ARG A 314 25.11 -1.87 16.02
N SER A 315 25.73 -2.33 17.11
CA SER A 315 27.03 -3.00 17.12
C SER A 315 27.03 -4.36 16.37
N GLU A 316 25.86 -4.95 16.16
CA GLU A 316 25.71 -6.21 15.40
C GLU A 316 25.73 -5.99 13.89
N LEU A 317 25.69 -4.74 13.42
CA LEU A 317 25.57 -4.38 12.02
C LEU A 317 26.80 -3.60 11.52
N PRO A 318 27.18 -3.74 10.24
CA PRO A 318 28.22 -2.90 9.65
C PRO A 318 27.83 -1.42 9.69
N GLU A 319 28.71 -0.53 10.12
CA GLU A 319 28.46 0.91 10.26
C GLU A 319 27.94 1.54 8.95
N ALA A 320 28.52 1.19 7.81
CA ALA A 320 28.06 1.67 6.51
C ALA A 320 26.63 1.26 6.19
N PHE A 321 26.20 0.04 6.60
CA PHE A 321 24.83 -0.40 6.42
C PHE A 321 23.86 0.38 7.32
N VAL A 322 24.23 0.61 8.58
CA VAL A 322 23.43 1.44 9.50
C VAL A 322 23.24 2.84 8.93
N ALA A 323 24.32 3.45 8.44
CA ALA A 323 24.25 4.78 7.81
C ALA A 323 23.35 4.80 6.57
N ASP A 324 23.31 3.72 5.78
CA ASP A 324 22.39 3.59 4.63
C ASP A 324 20.93 3.46 5.08
N ILE A 325 20.65 2.69 6.14
CA ILE A 325 19.30 2.56 6.71
C ILE A 325 18.79 3.90 7.25
N GLU A 326 19.64 4.67 7.93
CA GLU A 326 19.30 6.01 8.47
C GLU A 326 18.98 7.02 7.37
N ARG A 327 19.51 6.84 6.15
CA ARG A 327 19.22 7.70 4.99
C ARG A 327 17.92 7.38 4.27
N ILE A 328 17.26 6.27 4.60
CA ILE A 328 15.96 5.94 4.00
C ILE A 328 14.96 7.06 4.32
N SER A 329 14.37 7.65 3.28
CA SER A 329 13.31 8.62 3.46
C SER A 329 11.99 7.90 3.79
N TYR A 330 11.41 8.26 4.92
CA TYR A 330 10.06 7.87 5.32
C TYR A 330 9.07 9.03 5.20
N ALA A 331 9.41 10.07 4.45
CA ALA A 331 8.54 11.22 4.27
C ALA A 331 7.16 10.77 3.77
N SER A 332 6.13 11.16 4.48
CA SER A 332 4.72 10.89 4.20
C SER A 332 3.89 12.10 4.61
N ALA A 333 2.73 12.23 4.01
CA ALA A 333 1.86 13.37 4.28
C ALA A 333 0.37 12.98 4.24
N SER A 334 0.02 11.83 4.80
CA SER A 334 -1.34 11.30 4.70
C SER A 334 -2.02 11.25 6.05
N VAL A 335 -3.26 11.72 6.11
CA VAL A 335 -4.21 11.47 7.20
C VAL A 335 -5.26 10.49 6.71
N LYS A 336 -5.62 9.55 7.56
CA LYS A 336 -6.72 8.63 7.34
C LYS A 336 -7.89 9.02 8.23
N ILE A 337 -9.06 9.30 7.62
CA ILE A 337 -10.29 9.59 8.37
C ILE A 337 -11.32 8.53 8.01
N ASN A 338 -11.88 7.86 9.01
CA ASN A 338 -12.99 6.95 8.87
C ASN A 338 -14.23 7.59 9.49
N VAL A 339 -15.37 7.53 8.80
CA VAL A 339 -16.58 8.28 9.16
C VAL A 339 -17.80 7.38 9.10
N ALA A 340 -18.53 7.29 10.20
CA ALA A 340 -19.85 6.68 10.25
C ALA A 340 -20.92 7.71 9.84
N LEU A 341 -21.84 7.34 8.94
CA LEU A 341 -22.84 8.24 8.37
C LEU A 341 -24.27 7.72 8.56
N THR A 342 -25.21 8.65 8.73
CA THR A 342 -26.66 8.36 8.76
C THR A 342 -27.26 8.17 7.36
N GLU A 343 -26.69 8.86 6.35
CA GLU A 343 -27.13 8.84 4.95
C GLU A 343 -25.91 9.03 4.04
N LEU A 344 -26.07 8.73 2.75
CA LEU A 344 -25.01 8.96 1.75
C LEU A 344 -24.89 10.45 1.41
N PRO A 345 -23.67 10.94 1.05
CA PRO A 345 -23.47 12.30 0.58
C PRO A 345 -24.28 12.59 -0.68
N ASP A 346 -25.04 13.68 -0.67
CA ASP A 346 -25.85 14.17 -1.79
C ASP A 346 -25.04 15.18 -2.61
N PHE A 347 -24.32 14.68 -3.61
CA PHE A 347 -23.42 15.50 -4.42
C PHE A 347 -24.21 16.41 -5.38
N ARG A 348 -23.92 17.71 -5.36
CA ARG A 348 -24.54 18.69 -6.28
C ARG A 348 -24.36 18.29 -7.75
N ALA A 349 -23.20 17.73 -8.11
CA ALA A 349 -22.86 17.34 -9.49
C ALA A 349 -23.64 16.10 -9.96
N LEU A 350 -24.08 15.24 -9.05
CA LEU A 350 -24.93 14.06 -9.33
C LEU A 350 -25.77 13.78 -8.09
N PRO A 351 -26.96 14.41 -7.94
CA PRO A 351 -27.78 14.32 -6.74
C PRO A 351 -28.35 12.92 -6.48
N GLY A 352 -28.51 12.59 -5.21
CA GLY A 352 -29.14 11.36 -4.72
C GLY A 352 -28.44 10.82 -3.48
N THR A 353 -29.23 10.29 -2.53
CA THR A 353 -28.77 9.68 -1.27
C THR A 353 -28.91 8.15 -1.25
N GLU A 354 -29.37 7.55 -2.34
CA GLU A 354 -29.33 6.10 -2.56
C GLU A 354 -28.00 5.68 -3.23
N PRO A 355 -27.54 4.42 -3.04
CA PRO A 355 -26.30 3.94 -3.61
C PRO A 355 -26.24 4.07 -5.14
N GLY A 356 -25.62 5.13 -5.64
CA GLY A 356 -25.46 5.45 -7.06
C GLY A 356 -24.01 5.40 -7.54
N PRO A 357 -23.74 5.70 -8.81
CA PRO A 357 -22.39 5.71 -9.38
C PRO A 357 -21.45 6.67 -8.63
N GLN A 358 -21.96 7.81 -8.12
CA GLN A 358 -21.21 8.78 -7.34
C GLN A 358 -20.70 8.26 -5.98
N HIS A 359 -21.19 7.09 -5.52
CA HIS A 359 -20.84 6.52 -4.22
C HIS A 359 -19.99 5.25 -4.28
N ARG A 360 -19.93 4.58 -5.45
CA ARG A 360 -19.32 3.24 -5.58
C ARG A 360 -17.83 3.28 -5.84
N GLY A 361 -17.36 4.30 -6.56
CA GLY A 361 -15.96 4.50 -6.90
C GLY A 361 -15.17 5.28 -5.85
N THR A 362 -13.93 5.63 -6.20
CA THR A 362 -13.17 6.63 -5.46
C THR A 362 -13.70 8.02 -5.80
N ILE A 363 -13.98 8.81 -4.80
CA ILE A 363 -14.45 10.20 -4.93
C ILE A 363 -13.23 11.09 -4.76
N HIS A 364 -12.88 11.88 -5.80
CA HIS A 364 -11.73 12.78 -5.77
C HIS A 364 -12.20 14.22 -5.61
N ILE A 365 -11.82 14.89 -4.52
CA ILE A 365 -11.94 16.34 -4.40
C ILE A 365 -10.57 16.94 -4.75
N CYS A 366 -10.42 17.23 -6.02
CA CYS A 366 -9.20 17.71 -6.64
C CYS A 366 -9.55 18.31 -8.02
N PRO A 367 -9.82 19.62 -8.12
CA PRO A 367 -10.33 20.22 -9.36
C PRO A 367 -9.29 20.29 -10.50
N ASP A 368 -8.01 20.44 -10.18
CA ASP A 368 -6.92 20.58 -11.14
C ASP A 368 -5.55 20.21 -10.55
N GLN A 369 -4.51 20.15 -11.39
CA GLN A 369 -3.15 19.82 -10.95
C GLN A 369 -2.54 20.94 -10.06
N ASP A 370 -2.86 22.21 -10.31
CA ASP A 370 -2.35 23.32 -9.51
C ASP A 370 -2.90 23.32 -8.09
N TYR A 371 -4.10 22.76 -7.89
CA TYR A 371 -4.65 22.52 -6.56
C TYR A 371 -3.75 21.57 -5.75
N ILE A 372 -3.27 20.49 -6.37
CA ILE A 372 -2.34 19.53 -5.73
C ILE A 372 -1.01 20.21 -5.40
N GLU A 373 -0.47 21.03 -6.32
CA GLU A 373 0.78 21.77 -6.11
C GLU A 373 0.69 22.69 -4.90
N ARG A 374 -0.39 23.49 -4.79
CA ARG A 374 -0.61 24.41 -3.66
C ARG A 374 -0.76 23.64 -2.34
N ALA A 375 -1.51 22.54 -2.35
CA ALA A 375 -1.67 21.68 -1.17
C ALA A 375 -0.33 21.08 -0.70
N TYR A 376 0.51 20.64 -1.64
CA TYR A 376 1.85 20.15 -1.36
C TYR A 376 2.79 21.25 -0.83
N ASP A 377 2.77 22.44 -1.42
CA ASP A 377 3.65 23.54 -1.01
C ASP A 377 3.46 23.93 0.46
N GLU A 378 2.25 23.89 0.98
CA GLU A 378 2.00 24.11 2.40
C GLU A 378 2.63 23.02 3.27
N ALA A 379 2.43 21.76 2.89
CA ALA A 379 2.94 20.60 3.64
C ALA A 379 4.48 20.52 3.61
N LYS A 380 5.10 20.88 2.51
CA LYS A 380 6.57 20.96 2.36
C LYS A 380 7.22 21.88 3.41
N TYR A 381 6.50 22.90 3.86
CA TYR A 381 6.93 23.80 4.92
C TYR A 381 6.35 23.47 6.31
N GLY A 382 5.86 22.24 6.49
CA GLY A 382 5.39 21.74 7.78
C GLY A 382 4.01 22.25 8.20
N ARG A 383 3.15 22.66 7.24
CA ARG A 383 1.78 23.06 7.51
C ARG A 383 0.82 22.04 6.87
N PRO A 384 -0.17 21.51 7.60
CA PRO A 384 -1.25 20.77 6.98
C PRO A 384 -1.97 21.64 5.96
N SER A 385 -2.30 21.09 4.79
CA SER A 385 -2.91 21.85 3.70
C SER A 385 -4.21 22.51 4.14
N ALA A 386 -4.36 23.78 3.80
CA ALA A 386 -5.61 24.53 4.04
C ALA A 386 -6.75 24.01 3.14
N GLN A 387 -6.40 23.61 1.91
CA GLN A 387 -7.30 22.93 0.99
C GLN A 387 -6.69 21.56 0.61
N PRO A 388 -6.93 20.52 1.40
CA PRO A 388 -6.34 19.22 1.17
C PRO A 388 -6.98 18.50 -0.02
N VAL A 389 -6.19 17.64 -0.68
CA VAL A 389 -6.72 16.67 -1.63
C VAL A 389 -7.45 15.56 -0.86
N LEU A 390 -8.73 15.34 -1.18
CA LEU A 390 -9.51 14.27 -0.57
C LEU A 390 -9.71 13.14 -1.57
N GLU A 391 -9.32 11.94 -1.17
CA GLU A 391 -9.68 10.69 -1.82
C GLU A 391 -10.62 9.93 -0.88
N CYS A 392 -11.89 9.88 -1.23
CA CYS A 392 -12.93 9.29 -0.40
C CYS A 392 -13.47 8.00 -1.05
N THR A 393 -13.83 7.03 -0.21
CA THR A 393 -14.52 5.81 -0.63
C THR A 393 -15.66 5.52 0.32
N ILE A 394 -16.74 4.92 -0.20
CA ILE A 394 -17.91 4.54 0.59
C ILE A 394 -18.14 3.03 0.42
N PRO A 395 -17.36 2.18 1.10
CA PRO A 395 -17.45 0.73 0.92
C PRO A 395 -18.84 0.17 1.18
N SER A 396 -19.62 0.77 2.08
CA SER A 396 -21.01 0.35 2.36
C SER A 396 -21.98 0.56 1.19
N ALA A 397 -21.63 1.36 0.18
CA ALA A 397 -22.41 1.50 -1.04
C ALA A 397 -22.30 0.27 -1.97
N VAL A 398 -21.32 -0.61 -1.73
CA VAL A 398 -21.07 -1.85 -2.48
C VAL A 398 -21.17 -3.08 -1.58
N ASP A 399 -20.69 -2.99 -0.35
CA ASP A 399 -20.72 -4.05 0.67
C ASP A 399 -21.58 -3.64 1.87
N PRO A 400 -22.85 -4.04 1.93
CA PRO A 400 -23.72 -3.69 3.05
C PRO A 400 -23.31 -4.35 4.38
N THR A 401 -22.35 -5.28 4.38
CA THR A 401 -21.93 -5.99 5.61
C THR A 401 -20.97 -5.17 6.48
N VAL A 402 -20.50 -4.02 6.00
CA VAL A 402 -19.53 -3.18 6.73
C VAL A 402 -20.18 -2.07 7.57
N ALA A 403 -21.49 -1.86 7.46
CA ALA A 403 -22.24 -0.89 8.24
C ALA A 403 -23.59 -1.47 8.70
N PRO A 404 -24.20 -0.95 9.79
CA PRO A 404 -25.55 -1.32 10.17
C PRO A 404 -26.57 -0.95 9.08
N PRO A 405 -27.73 -1.64 9.01
CA PRO A 405 -28.80 -1.32 8.05
C PRO A 405 -29.20 0.17 8.10
N GLY A 406 -29.27 0.82 6.93
CA GLY A 406 -29.60 2.24 6.81
C GLY A 406 -28.50 3.18 7.30
N ARG A 407 -27.29 2.68 7.50
CA ARG A 407 -26.08 3.45 7.84
C ARG A 407 -25.01 3.23 6.79
N HIS A 408 -24.06 4.18 6.74
CA HIS A 408 -22.98 4.13 5.75
C HIS A 408 -21.64 4.38 6.38
N LEU A 409 -20.61 3.81 5.78
CA LEU A 409 -19.20 3.98 6.17
C LEU A 409 -18.47 4.70 5.05
N MET A 410 -17.85 5.83 5.36
CA MET A 410 -16.93 6.51 4.48
C MET A 410 -15.50 6.38 5.01
N SER A 411 -14.56 6.26 4.10
CA SER A 411 -13.14 6.22 4.35
C SER A 411 -12.47 7.30 3.51
N MET A 412 -11.80 8.24 4.16
CA MET A 412 -11.10 9.35 3.51
C MET A 412 -9.59 9.14 3.67
N PHE A 413 -8.88 9.18 2.56
CA PHE A 413 -7.43 9.31 2.50
C PHE A 413 -7.11 10.72 2.06
N VAL A 414 -6.37 11.45 2.92
CA VAL A 414 -6.26 12.90 2.78
C VAL A 414 -4.79 13.30 2.66
N GLN A 415 -4.46 14.14 1.72
CA GLN A 415 -3.16 14.77 1.51
C GLN A 415 -3.32 16.28 1.26
N TYR A 416 -2.46 17.14 1.86
CA TYR A 416 -1.21 16.76 2.53
C TYR A 416 -1.24 17.11 4.01
N ALA A 417 -0.67 16.22 4.79
CA ALA A 417 -0.53 16.36 6.23
C ALA A 417 0.88 15.86 6.62
N PRO A 418 1.87 16.75 6.81
CA PRO A 418 3.24 16.37 7.09
C PRO A 418 3.37 15.70 8.47
N TYR A 419 4.32 14.77 8.61
CA TYR A 419 4.56 14.08 9.89
C TYR A 419 4.96 15.07 10.98
N GLU A 420 5.93 15.93 10.69
CA GLU A 420 6.37 17.00 11.59
C GLU A 420 5.69 18.32 11.22
N LEU A 421 5.02 18.93 12.20
CA LEU A 421 4.42 20.23 12.05
C LEU A 421 5.44 21.33 12.37
N ARG A 422 5.42 22.41 11.57
CA ARG A 422 6.25 23.59 11.84
C ARG A 422 5.91 24.24 13.18
N HIS A 423 4.65 24.20 13.59
CA HIS A 423 4.14 24.75 14.85
C HIS A 423 3.07 23.82 15.41
N GLY A 424 3.01 23.68 16.74
CA GLY A 424 2.01 22.84 17.40
C GLY A 424 2.32 21.35 17.32
N SER A 425 1.30 20.54 17.50
CA SER A 425 1.37 19.09 17.45
C SER A 425 0.14 18.51 16.77
N TRP A 426 0.24 17.30 16.22
CA TRP A 426 -0.92 16.57 15.70
C TRP A 426 -1.95 16.22 16.78
N TYR A 427 -1.55 16.24 18.05
CA TYR A 427 -2.50 16.08 19.16
C TYR A 427 -3.53 17.22 19.18
N ASP A 428 -3.08 18.46 18.89
CA ASP A 428 -3.91 19.67 18.89
C ASP A 428 -4.58 19.91 17.53
N GLU A 429 -3.87 19.64 16.41
CA GLU A 429 -4.29 19.97 15.05
C GLU A 429 -5.24 18.96 14.40
N ARG A 430 -5.24 17.72 14.86
CA ARG A 430 -5.90 16.58 14.22
C ARG A 430 -7.38 16.81 13.97
N ASP A 431 -8.11 17.25 14.98
CA ASP A 431 -9.57 17.44 14.87
C ASP A 431 -9.90 18.66 14.01
N GLY A 432 -9.15 19.76 14.13
CA GLY A 432 -9.29 20.93 13.28
C GLY A 432 -8.99 20.65 11.80
N PHE A 433 -8.02 19.78 11.53
CA PHE A 433 -7.74 19.33 10.16
C PHE A 433 -8.88 18.48 9.59
N ALA A 434 -9.44 17.58 10.39
CA ALA A 434 -10.60 16.78 9.97
C ALA A 434 -11.82 17.66 9.71
N ASP A 435 -12.06 18.70 10.53
CA ASP A 435 -13.15 19.66 10.31
C ASP A 435 -12.99 20.41 8.98
N ARG A 436 -11.76 20.82 8.62
CA ARG A 436 -11.45 21.42 7.30
C ARG A 436 -11.80 20.47 6.15
N CYS A 437 -11.44 19.18 6.27
CA CYS A 437 -11.80 18.16 5.28
C CYS A 437 -13.32 18.02 5.13
N PHE A 438 -14.03 18.09 6.25
CA PHE A 438 -15.49 17.98 6.27
C PHE A 438 -16.16 19.24 5.70
N ASP A 439 -15.63 20.43 5.99
CA ASP A 439 -16.11 21.68 5.40
C ASP A 439 -15.93 21.66 3.89
N LEU A 440 -14.76 21.26 3.40
CA LEU A 440 -14.47 21.12 1.98
C LEU A 440 -15.43 20.14 1.29
N LEU A 441 -15.60 18.91 1.83
CA LEU A 441 -16.51 17.94 1.24
C LEU A 441 -17.96 18.43 1.26
N ASN A 442 -18.36 19.18 2.30
CA ASN A 442 -19.69 19.75 2.41
C ASN A 442 -20.01 20.82 1.37
N GLU A 443 -19.00 21.46 0.75
CA GLU A 443 -19.20 22.34 -0.41
C GLU A 443 -19.73 21.57 -1.63
N TYR A 444 -19.30 20.32 -1.80
CA TYR A 444 -19.74 19.44 -2.89
C TYR A 444 -20.98 18.64 -2.56
N ALA A 445 -21.17 18.26 -1.29
CA ALA A 445 -22.30 17.48 -0.79
C ALA A 445 -22.87 18.13 0.48
N PRO A 446 -23.84 19.08 0.36
CA PRO A 446 -24.29 19.94 1.47
C PRO A 446 -24.94 19.22 2.67
N ASN A 447 -25.33 17.96 2.50
CA ASN A 447 -25.86 17.14 3.59
C ASN A 447 -24.77 16.46 4.42
N PHE A 448 -23.49 16.44 3.95
CA PHE A 448 -22.44 15.57 4.50
C PHE A 448 -22.21 15.82 6.00
N LYS A 449 -21.96 17.07 6.42
CA LYS A 449 -21.67 17.36 7.85
C LYS A 449 -22.79 16.93 8.79
N ARG A 450 -24.06 17.11 8.40
CA ARG A 450 -25.20 16.69 9.22
C ARG A 450 -25.39 15.16 9.25
N ALA A 451 -24.85 14.45 8.24
CA ALA A 451 -24.92 13.01 8.15
C ALA A 451 -23.87 12.30 9.00
N VAL A 452 -22.85 13.00 9.49
CA VAL A 452 -21.78 12.42 10.31
C VAL A 452 -22.31 12.01 11.67
N LEU A 453 -22.16 10.73 12.01
CA LEU A 453 -22.46 10.15 13.31
C LEU A 453 -21.24 10.15 14.22
N ASP A 454 -20.10 9.71 13.69
CA ASP A 454 -18.85 9.58 14.43
C ASP A 454 -17.67 9.57 13.46
N ARG A 455 -16.48 9.85 13.95
CA ARG A 455 -15.25 9.86 13.16
C ARG A 455 -14.05 9.31 13.91
N GLN A 456 -13.16 8.63 13.20
CA GLN A 456 -11.80 8.29 13.65
C GLN A 456 -10.80 9.02 12.76
N VAL A 457 -9.88 9.76 13.36
CA VAL A 457 -8.81 10.48 12.65
C VAL A 457 -7.47 9.88 13.04
N LEU A 458 -6.73 9.39 12.07
CA LEU A 458 -5.39 8.86 12.21
C LEU A 458 -4.41 9.79 11.47
N ALA A 459 -3.76 10.67 12.20
CA ALA A 459 -2.68 11.53 11.72
C ALA A 459 -1.40 10.70 11.49
N PRO A 460 -0.38 11.23 10.78
CA PRO A 460 0.85 10.48 10.50
C PRO A 460 1.51 9.86 11.73
N PRO A 461 1.61 10.52 12.92
CA PRO A 461 2.13 9.88 14.13
C PRO A 461 1.23 8.75 14.67
N ASP A 462 -0.10 8.81 14.43
CA ASP A 462 -0.99 7.72 14.82
C ASP A 462 -0.76 6.48 13.95
N LEU A 463 -0.51 6.66 12.63
CA LEU A 463 -0.16 5.55 11.73
C LEU A 463 1.13 4.84 12.17
N GLU A 464 2.12 5.60 12.65
CA GLU A 464 3.32 5.02 13.25
C GLU A 464 3.01 4.29 14.55
N ARG A 465 2.33 4.93 15.49
CA ARG A 465 2.03 4.37 16.80
C ARG A 465 1.17 3.10 16.70
N VAL A 466 0.12 3.12 15.88
CA VAL A 466 -0.83 2.00 15.76
C VAL A 466 -0.29 0.86 14.91
N PHE A 467 0.29 1.17 13.74
CA PHE A 467 0.67 0.17 12.75
C PHE A 467 2.19 -0.05 12.64
N ASN A 468 3.00 0.68 13.43
CA ASN A 468 4.45 0.64 13.39
C ASN A 468 5.00 1.01 11.99
N LEU A 469 4.38 1.99 11.34
CA LEU A 469 4.80 2.53 10.06
C LEU A 469 5.69 3.76 10.33
N THR A 470 7.00 3.60 10.26
CA THR A 470 7.96 4.68 10.52
C THR A 470 7.57 5.95 9.73
N GLY A 471 7.51 7.10 10.43
CA GLY A 471 7.12 8.38 9.84
C GLY A 471 5.67 8.43 9.29
N GLY A 472 4.81 7.48 9.67
CA GLY A 472 3.47 7.32 9.10
C GLY A 472 3.49 6.89 7.63
N ASN A 473 4.63 6.45 7.10
CA ASN A 473 4.78 6.14 5.68
C ASN A 473 4.12 4.81 5.32
N ILE A 474 3.04 4.86 4.54
CA ILE A 474 2.23 3.69 4.15
C ILE A 474 2.97 2.70 3.24
N PHE A 475 4.08 3.11 2.63
CA PHE A 475 4.91 2.27 1.76
C PHE A 475 6.11 1.64 2.49
N GLN A 476 6.30 1.94 3.79
CA GLN A 476 7.47 1.52 4.58
C GLN A 476 8.81 2.02 3.97
N GLY A 477 8.82 3.24 3.53
CA GLY A 477 9.89 3.96 2.83
C GLY A 477 9.39 4.53 1.50
N ALA A 478 9.82 5.75 1.17
CA ALA A 478 9.36 6.46 -0.01
C ALA A 478 9.55 5.65 -1.30
N MET A 479 8.62 5.80 -2.25
CA MET A 479 8.64 5.12 -3.55
C MET A 479 9.33 6.01 -4.60
N THR A 480 10.52 6.52 -4.28
CA THR A 480 11.33 7.30 -5.20
C THR A 480 12.30 6.41 -6.00
N PRO A 481 12.78 6.84 -7.18
CA PRO A 481 13.72 6.03 -7.97
C PRO A 481 14.95 5.54 -7.20
N GLY A 482 15.46 6.34 -6.25
CA GLY A 482 16.59 5.96 -5.38
C GLY A 482 16.26 4.98 -4.25
N GLN A 483 14.97 4.66 -4.05
CA GLN A 483 14.48 3.71 -3.03
C GLN A 483 13.60 2.60 -3.61
N LEU A 484 13.80 2.27 -4.88
CA LEU A 484 13.07 1.21 -5.58
C LEU A 484 14.02 0.17 -6.18
N PHE A 485 13.48 -0.96 -6.58
CA PHE A 485 14.16 -2.05 -7.28
C PHE A 485 15.45 -2.48 -6.55
N ALA A 486 16.62 -2.33 -7.20
CA ALA A 486 17.94 -2.71 -6.64
C ALA A 486 18.41 -1.83 -5.47
N PHE A 487 17.69 -0.74 -5.18
CA PHE A 487 18.00 0.21 -4.11
C PHE A 487 17.10 0.05 -2.86
N ARG A 488 16.18 -0.93 -2.86
CA ARG A 488 15.23 -1.11 -1.76
C ARG A 488 15.53 -2.38 -0.96
N PRO A 489 15.76 -2.36 0.39
CA PRO A 489 15.77 -1.16 1.25
C PRO A 489 16.96 -0.25 1.02
N VAL A 490 18.13 -0.81 0.73
CA VAL A 490 19.38 -0.09 0.44
C VAL A 490 20.20 -0.84 -0.60
N PRO A 491 21.11 -0.19 -1.34
CA PRO A 491 21.97 -0.82 -2.34
C PRO A 491 22.73 -2.04 -1.78
N GLY A 492 22.83 -3.11 -2.58
CA GLY A 492 23.48 -4.36 -2.18
C GLY A 492 22.62 -5.30 -1.31
N HIS A 493 21.48 -4.85 -0.81
CA HIS A 493 20.59 -5.63 0.07
C HIS A 493 19.16 -5.81 -0.46
N ALA A 494 18.93 -5.62 -1.76
CA ALA A 494 17.61 -5.71 -2.38
C ALA A 494 17.06 -7.15 -2.51
N ARG A 495 17.84 -8.17 -2.15
CA ARG A 495 17.49 -9.59 -2.31
C ARG A 495 16.93 -10.23 -1.03
N TYR A 496 16.22 -9.47 -0.23
CA TYR A 496 15.58 -9.91 1.02
C TYR A 496 16.55 -10.34 2.13
N ARG A 497 17.84 -10.55 1.83
CA ARG A 497 18.89 -10.90 2.78
C ARG A 497 19.48 -9.65 3.43
N THR A 498 19.86 -9.82 4.69
CA THR A 498 20.51 -8.77 5.48
C THR A 498 22.01 -9.08 5.67
N PRO A 499 22.81 -8.16 6.24
CA PRO A 499 24.17 -8.46 6.64
C PRO A 499 24.28 -9.61 7.66
N LEU A 500 23.24 -9.82 8.49
CA LEU A 500 23.21 -10.89 9.48
C LEU A 500 22.75 -12.22 8.83
N GLY A 501 23.52 -13.28 9.05
CA GLY A 501 23.11 -14.61 8.62
C GLY A 501 21.77 -15.00 9.26
N GLY A 502 20.87 -15.63 8.50
CA GLY A 502 19.58 -16.10 9.02
C GLY A 502 18.49 -15.03 9.18
N LEU A 503 18.81 -13.74 8.97
CA LEU A 503 17.82 -12.65 8.99
C LEU A 503 17.41 -12.22 7.59
N TYR A 504 16.09 -12.09 7.37
CA TYR A 504 15.49 -11.69 6.09
C TYR A 504 14.44 -10.60 6.30
N LEU A 505 14.18 -9.80 5.25
CA LEU A 505 13.04 -8.88 5.17
C LEU A 505 11.96 -9.46 4.25
N CYS A 506 10.69 -9.32 4.63
CA CYS A 506 9.56 -9.71 3.78
C CYS A 506 8.46 -8.66 3.67
N GLY A 507 8.61 -7.53 4.38
CA GLY A 507 7.66 -6.41 4.36
C GLY A 507 7.80 -5.51 3.14
N SER A 508 6.98 -4.47 3.08
CA SER A 508 6.99 -3.46 2.02
C SER A 508 8.28 -2.63 1.97
N ALA A 509 9.13 -2.71 3.00
CA ALA A 509 10.49 -2.16 2.97
C ALA A 509 11.42 -2.89 2.00
N ALA A 510 11.08 -4.10 1.55
CA ALA A 510 11.80 -4.85 0.53
C ALA A 510 11.17 -4.65 -0.86
N HIS A 511 11.88 -5.03 -1.92
CA HIS A 511 11.36 -5.03 -3.28
C HIS A 511 10.06 -5.88 -3.40
N PRO A 512 9.04 -5.46 -4.15
CA PRO A 512 8.97 -4.28 -5.02
C PRO A 512 8.54 -2.98 -4.32
N GLY A 513 8.22 -3.00 -3.06
CA GLY A 513 7.82 -1.81 -2.31
C GLY A 513 6.44 -1.92 -1.67
N GLY A 514 5.82 -0.76 -1.43
CA GLY A 514 4.55 -0.62 -0.75
C GLY A 514 3.33 -0.95 -1.60
N GLY A 515 2.18 -0.89 -0.97
CA GLY A 515 0.91 -1.38 -1.48
C GLY A 515 0.56 -2.76 -0.90
N VAL A 516 -0.71 -3.13 -0.93
CA VAL A 516 -1.15 -4.44 -0.46
C VAL A 516 -0.93 -5.46 -1.57
N MET A 517 0.32 -5.89 -1.80
CA MET A 517 0.69 -6.74 -2.94
C MET A 517 0.92 -8.22 -2.57
N GLY A 518 1.41 -8.51 -1.38
CA GLY A 518 1.86 -9.85 -1.00
C GLY A 518 3.17 -10.31 -1.68
N ILE A 519 3.61 -9.59 -2.70
CA ILE A 519 4.81 -9.96 -3.50
C ILE A 519 6.10 -9.92 -2.68
N PRO A 520 6.39 -8.93 -1.81
CA PRO A 520 7.57 -8.97 -0.95
C PRO A 520 7.64 -10.26 -0.13
N GLY A 521 6.50 -10.70 0.43
CA GLY A 521 6.41 -11.93 1.20
C GLY A 521 6.66 -13.19 0.36
N LEU A 522 6.09 -13.25 -0.84
CA LEU A 522 6.32 -14.35 -1.79
C LEU A 522 7.80 -14.44 -2.20
N ASN A 523 8.40 -13.31 -2.54
CA ASN A 523 9.79 -13.26 -2.99
C ASN A 523 10.76 -13.62 -1.85
N ALA A 524 10.51 -13.15 -0.62
CA ALA A 524 11.28 -13.53 0.57
C ALA A 524 11.21 -15.02 0.83
N ALA A 525 10.02 -15.63 0.76
CA ALA A 525 9.86 -17.08 0.91
C ALA A 525 10.65 -17.84 -0.18
N ARG A 526 10.60 -17.39 -1.44
CA ARG A 526 11.38 -17.97 -2.54
C ARG A 526 12.89 -17.88 -2.31
N GLU A 527 13.38 -16.76 -1.76
CA GLU A 527 14.79 -16.58 -1.45
C GLU A 527 15.23 -17.50 -0.30
N ILE A 528 14.41 -17.66 0.73
CA ILE A 528 14.67 -18.56 1.88
C ILE A 528 14.72 -20.02 1.43
N LEU A 529 13.73 -20.46 0.65
CA LEU A 529 13.59 -21.86 0.23
C LEU A 529 14.55 -22.25 -0.91
N GLY A 530 15.07 -21.30 -1.68
CA GLY A 530 15.82 -21.55 -2.90
C GLY A 530 14.92 -22.07 -4.04
N ARG A 531 15.34 -21.89 -5.29
CA ARG A 531 14.53 -22.15 -6.51
C ARG A 531 14.04 -23.62 -6.67
N ARG A 532 14.61 -24.60 -5.94
CA ARG A 532 14.33 -26.02 -6.15
C ARG A 532 13.10 -26.55 -5.40
N ARG A 533 12.74 -25.98 -4.23
CA ARG A 533 11.66 -26.50 -3.37
C ARG A 533 10.24 -26.03 -3.73
N LEU A 534 10.07 -24.95 -4.46
CA LEU A 534 8.74 -24.44 -4.82
C LEU A 534 8.12 -25.10 -6.06
N ARG A 535 8.90 -25.89 -6.83
CA ARG A 535 8.43 -26.63 -8.01
C ARG A 535 7.87 -28.02 -7.70
N SER A 536 7.98 -28.52 -6.49
CA SER A 536 7.57 -29.90 -6.14
C SER A 536 6.13 -30.04 -5.66
N SER A 537 5.29 -28.99 -5.79
CA SER A 537 3.88 -29.00 -5.35
C SER A 537 2.91 -28.46 -6.40
N ALA A 538 3.19 -28.72 -7.69
CA ALA A 538 2.24 -28.50 -8.78
C ALA A 538 1.60 -29.81 -9.21
#